data_9a3d4d912d0e35bec4ecc10c10720ae5
#
_entry.id   9a3d4d912d0e35bec4ecc10c10720ae5
#
_cell.length_a   1.000
_cell.length_b   1.000
_cell.length_c   1.000
_cell.angle_alpha   90.00
_cell.angle_beta   90.00
_cell.angle_gamma   90.00
#
_symmetry.space_group_name_H-M   'P 1'
#
loop_
_entity.id
_entity.type
_entity.pdbx_description
1 polymer ?
#
loop_
_entity_poly.entity_id
_entity_poly.type
_entity_poly.pdbx_seq_one_letter_code
_entity_poly.pdbx_strand_id
1 'polypeptide(L)'
;MYFETGVEADSMHEELDMKKLVIPVLVFCLGVVVPSTVSAASTREDLQDRVDAAKIVLEEILNTPDNTIPLNILEQATCVGVIPSLKKGAFLVGAEYGQGVVSCRTGHGWSAPVFIRLAGGSFGFQIGGQATDLVLVAVNDHGFQDLLKSKFKIGGDAAAAAGPIGRNSQAATDWKMSAELLTYSRSKGLFAGIDLNGDTVSQNTEDTELYYGQAHGFRSILRGDVAVPAGAVPFVRSVAKAFVSAKANN
;
A
#
# COMPACT_ATOMS: atom_id res chain seq x y z
N MET A 1 18.02 -13.08 85.47
CA MET A 1 17.09 -14.23 85.45
C MET A 1 16.65 -14.45 84.06
N TYR A 2 17.36 -15.36 83.37
CA TYR A 2 16.92 -16.48 82.52
C TYR A 2 15.70 -16.16 81.61
N PHE A 3 15.69 -16.36 80.26
CA PHE A 3 15.98 -17.57 79.53
C PHE A 3 16.31 -17.24 78.05
N GLU A 4 17.33 -17.94 77.51
CA GLU A 4 17.61 -18.21 76.10
C GLU A 4 16.57 -19.17 75.54
N THR A 5 16.47 -19.17 74.22
CA THR A 5 16.58 -20.23 73.26
C THR A 5 15.61 -20.00 72.10
N GLY A 6 16.06 -19.88 70.91
CA GLY A 6 16.06 -20.96 69.95
C GLY A 6 15.21 -20.60 68.74
N VAL A 7 15.81 -20.08 67.68
CA VAL A 7 15.28 -20.25 66.33
C VAL A 7 16.47 -20.36 65.34
N GLU A 8 16.84 -21.60 65.16
CA GLU A 8 17.74 -21.96 64.05
C GLU A 8 17.23 -23.31 63.52
N ALA A 9 16.39 -23.27 62.49
CA ALA A 9 16.08 -24.38 61.58
C ALA A 9 14.89 -24.10 60.68
N ASP A 10 14.99 -23.13 59.73
CA ASP A 10 14.00 -23.09 58.66
C ASP A 10 14.56 -22.47 57.32
N SER A 11 15.82 -22.55 57.08
CA SER A 11 16.40 -21.99 55.82
C SER A 11 16.84 -23.02 54.78
N MET A 12 16.50 -24.30 54.99
CA MET A 12 17.03 -25.36 54.10
C MET A 12 15.98 -26.09 53.24
N HIS A 13 14.73 -25.69 53.32
CA HIS A 13 13.65 -26.29 52.51
C HIS A 13 13.16 -25.45 51.32
N GLU A 14 13.53 -24.18 51.23
CA GLU A 14 13.06 -23.30 50.15
C GLU A 14 13.92 -23.34 48.89
N GLU A 15 15.18 -23.77 49.00
CA GLU A 15 16.10 -23.81 47.83
C GLU A 15 15.92 -25.02 46.88
N LEU A 16 15.17 -26.03 47.30
CA LEU A 16 15.01 -27.25 46.50
C LEU A 16 13.79 -27.18 45.53
N ASP A 17 12.86 -26.29 45.75
CA ASP A 17 11.63 -26.25 44.93
C ASP A 17 11.76 -25.33 43.71
N MET A 18 12.67 -24.33 43.74
CA MET A 18 12.91 -23.45 42.62
C MET A 18 13.63 -24.14 41.43
N LYS A 19 14.48 -25.13 41.69
CA LYS A 19 15.17 -25.89 40.68
C LYS A 19 14.29 -26.88 39.89
N LYS A 20 13.14 -27.29 40.49
CA LYS A 20 12.18 -28.19 39.81
C LYS A 20 11.17 -27.44 38.94
N LEU A 21 11.01 -26.13 39.11
CA LEU A 21 10.08 -25.33 38.32
C LEU A 21 10.68 -24.71 37.06
N VAL A 22 12.02 -24.61 36.99
CA VAL A 22 12.72 -23.98 35.86
C VAL A 22 12.94 -24.94 34.67
N ILE A 23 12.99 -26.26 34.95
CA ILE A 23 13.26 -27.26 33.91
C ILE A 23 12.11 -27.45 32.90
N PRO A 24 10.81 -27.44 33.25
CA PRO A 24 9.73 -27.60 32.26
C PRO A 24 9.49 -26.36 31.38
N VAL A 25 9.90 -25.15 31.81
CA VAL A 25 9.71 -23.92 31.02
C VAL A 25 10.74 -23.81 29.88
N LEU A 26 11.95 -24.38 30.03
CA LEU A 26 13.00 -24.31 29.03
C LEU A 26 12.81 -25.33 27.89
N VAL A 27 12.02 -26.38 28.07
CA VAL A 27 11.77 -27.43 27.06
C VAL A 27 10.61 -27.07 26.11
N PHE A 28 9.74 -26.11 26.51
CA PHE A 28 8.60 -25.70 25.68
C PHE A 28 8.95 -24.68 24.59
N CYS A 29 10.14 -24.08 24.62
CA CYS A 29 10.57 -23.08 23.63
C CYS A 29 11.25 -23.65 22.37
N LEU A 30 11.45 -24.96 22.24
CA LEU A 30 12.22 -25.57 21.14
C LEU A 30 11.37 -26.23 20.06
N GLY A 31 10.08 -25.97 19.97
CA GLY A 31 9.16 -26.67 19.05
C GLY A 31 8.37 -25.81 18.07
N VAL A 32 8.60 -24.50 17.96
CA VAL A 32 7.95 -23.71 16.91
C VAL A 32 8.76 -23.85 15.62
N VAL A 33 8.50 -24.92 14.88
CA VAL A 33 8.83 -24.98 13.45
C VAL A 33 7.94 -23.96 12.76
N VAL A 34 8.46 -22.75 12.55
CA VAL A 34 7.81 -21.77 11.69
C VAL A 34 7.90 -22.32 10.27
N PRO A 35 6.78 -22.71 9.64
CA PRO A 35 6.82 -23.09 8.25
C PRO A 35 7.31 -21.87 7.46
N SER A 36 8.47 -22.00 6.84
CA SER A 36 8.95 -21.00 5.87
C SER A 36 7.95 -21.00 4.72
N THR A 37 7.03 -20.05 4.72
CA THR A 37 6.16 -19.82 3.56
C THR A 37 7.07 -19.31 2.44
N VAL A 38 7.49 -20.22 1.57
CA VAL A 38 8.11 -19.84 0.30
C VAL A 38 7.04 -19.03 -0.43
N SER A 39 7.24 -17.72 -0.54
CA SER A 39 6.42 -16.88 -1.39
C SER A 39 6.64 -17.37 -2.82
N ALA A 40 5.61 -17.93 -3.43
CA ALA A 40 5.68 -18.32 -4.84
C ALA A 40 6.01 -17.07 -5.68
N ALA A 41 6.92 -17.20 -6.62
CA ALA A 41 7.20 -16.14 -7.59
C ALA A 41 5.92 -15.85 -8.40
N SER A 42 5.68 -14.57 -8.72
CA SER A 42 4.55 -14.18 -9.55
C SER A 42 4.64 -14.85 -10.93
N THR A 43 3.51 -15.25 -11.47
CA THR A 43 3.39 -15.68 -12.86
C THR A 43 2.96 -14.50 -13.74
N ARG A 44 3.11 -14.61 -15.06
CA ARG A 44 2.59 -13.58 -15.98
C ARG A 44 1.05 -13.48 -15.91
N GLU A 45 0.37 -14.57 -15.63
CA GLU A 45 -1.09 -14.60 -15.42
C GLU A 45 -1.48 -13.81 -14.17
N ASP A 46 -0.81 -14.02 -13.04
CA ASP A 46 -1.04 -13.23 -11.80
C ASP A 46 -0.83 -11.73 -12.04
N LEU A 47 0.12 -11.36 -12.90
CA LEU A 47 0.38 -9.96 -13.25
C LEU A 47 -0.72 -9.39 -14.13
N GLN A 48 -1.25 -10.16 -15.07
CA GLN A 48 -2.39 -9.76 -15.88
C GLN A 48 -3.63 -9.58 -15.01
N ASP A 49 -3.91 -10.51 -14.11
CA ASP A 49 -5.02 -10.44 -13.16
C ASP A 49 -4.93 -9.18 -12.28
N ARG A 50 -3.71 -8.79 -11.89
CA ARG A 50 -3.48 -7.56 -11.12
C ARG A 50 -3.78 -6.30 -11.94
N VAL A 51 -3.43 -6.28 -13.22
CA VAL A 51 -3.76 -5.18 -14.14
C VAL A 51 -5.28 -5.09 -14.34
N ASP A 52 -5.95 -6.23 -14.50
CA ASP A 52 -7.40 -6.30 -14.67
C ASP A 52 -8.15 -5.91 -13.38
N ALA A 53 -7.67 -6.35 -12.22
CA ALA A 53 -8.20 -5.90 -10.93
C ALA A 53 -8.04 -4.39 -10.73
N ALA A 54 -6.89 -3.83 -11.09
CA ALA A 54 -6.64 -2.39 -11.03
C ALA A 54 -7.60 -1.60 -11.95
N LYS A 55 -7.89 -2.12 -13.14
CA LYS A 55 -8.92 -1.55 -14.04
C LYS A 55 -10.29 -1.53 -13.39
N ILE A 56 -10.71 -2.65 -12.77
CA ILE A 56 -12.03 -2.77 -12.10
C ILE A 56 -12.13 -1.73 -10.98
N VAL A 57 -11.13 -1.65 -10.10
CA VAL A 57 -11.10 -0.66 -9.01
C VAL A 57 -11.26 0.76 -9.54
N LEU A 58 -10.56 1.11 -10.61
CA LEU A 58 -10.63 2.44 -11.21
C LEU A 58 -12.03 2.72 -11.80
N GLU A 59 -12.62 1.77 -12.52
CA GLU A 59 -13.95 1.89 -13.10
C GLU A 59 -15.04 2.04 -12.03
N GLU A 60 -14.94 1.34 -10.93
CA GLU A 60 -15.87 1.44 -9.81
C GLU A 60 -15.79 2.80 -9.11
N ILE A 61 -14.57 3.36 -8.94
CA ILE A 61 -14.36 4.71 -8.41
C ILE A 61 -15.10 5.74 -9.28
N LEU A 62 -14.95 5.62 -10.59
CA LEU A 62 -15.53 6.56 -11.54
C LEU A 62 -17.04 6.46 -11.66
N ASN A 63 -17.61 5.29 -11.39
CA ASN A 63 -19.04 5.01 -11.51
C ASN A 63 -19.81 5.27 -10.19
N THR A 64 -19.17 5.70 -9.11
CA THR A 64 -19.82 5.99 -7.83
C THR A 64 -20.32 7.44 -7.82
N PRO A 65 -21.63 7.72 -7.82
CA PRO A 65 -22.20 9.04 -8.18
C PRO A 65 -21.81 10.21 -7.26
N ASP A 66 -21.66 10.00 -5.95
CA ASP A 66 -21.47 11.09 -4.97
C ASP A 66 -20.17 11.02 -4.18
N ASN A 67 -19.35 9.99 -4.38
CA ASN A 67 -18.10 9.76 -3.66
C ASN A 67 -16.93 9.60 -4.63
N THR A 68 -16.89 10.39 -5.68
CA THR A 68 -15.83 10.32 -6.69
C THR A 68 -14.67 11.24 -6.34
N ILE A 69 -13.51 10.96 -6.92
CA ILE A 69 -12.37 11.87 -6.94
C ILE A 69 -12.83 13.17 -7.66
N PRO A 70 -12.64 14.35 -7.07
CA PRO A 70 -13.06 15.60 -7.69
C PRO A 70 -12.47 15.81 -9.09
N LEU A 71 -13.25 16.37 -10.01
CA LEU A 71 -12.83 16.56 -11.41
C LEU A 71 -11.52 17.33 -11.54
N ASN A 72 -11.34 18.38 -10.74
CA ASN A 72 -10.13 19.20 -10.73
C ASN A 72 -8.88 18.40 -10.32
N ILE A 73 -9.02 17.35 -9.51
CA ILE A 73 -7.93 16.43 -9.17
C ILE A 73 -7.62 15.52 -10.36
N LEU A 74 -8.67 14.97 -10.99
CA LEU A 74 -8.50 14.13 -12.18
C LEU A 74 -7.84 14.89 -13.33
N GLU A 75 -8.17 16.17 -13.53
CA GLU A 75 -7.56 17.04 -14.56
C GLU A 75 -6.07 17.29 -14.32
N GLN A 76 -5.67 17.46 -13.07
CA GLN A 76 -4.29 17.76 -12.67
C GLN A 76 -3.44 16.52 -12.49
N ALA A 77 -4.03 15.35 -12.47
CA ALA A 77 -3.30 14.11 -12.25
C ALA A 77 -2.20 13.91 -13.30
N THR A 78 -0.98 13.75 -12.82
CA THR A 78 0.20 13.41 -13.63
C THR A 78 0.43 11.91 -13.66
N CYS A 79 0.14 11.19 -12.55
CA CYS A 79 0.15 9.75 -12.51
C CYS A 79 -0.99 9.21 -11.65
N VAL A 80 -1.37 7.97 -11.93
CA VAL A 80 -2.34 7.19 -11.16
C VAL A 80 -1.75 5.85 -10.81
N GLY A 81 -1.71 5.53 -9.51
CA GLY A 81 -1.39 4.22 -8.99
C GLY A 81 -2.64 3.54 -8.47
N VAL A 82 -2.79 2.25 -8.74
CA VAL A 82 -3.90 1.44 -8.20
C VAL A 82 -3.33 0.19 -7.56
N ILE A 83 -3.67 -0.03 -6.30
CA ILE A 83 -3.27 -1.19 -5.51
C ILE A 83 -4.54 -1.93 -5.10
N PRO A 84 -4.97 -2.95 -5.85
CA PRO A 84 -6.11 -3.76 -5.48
C PRO A 84 -5.83 -4.58 -4.22
N SER A 85 -6.81 -4.67 -3.35
CA SER A 85 -6.77 -5.55 -2.17
C SER A 85 -5.53 -5.37 -1.28
N LEU A 86 -5.17 -4.11 -0.96
CA LEU A 86 -4.17 -3.81 0.07
C LEU A 86 -4.56 -4.54 1.36
N LYS A 87 -3.71 -5.45 1.79
CA LYS A 87 -3.95 -6.28 2.99
C LYS A 87 -3.41 -5.55 4.21
N LYS A 88 -4.27 -5.38 5.20
CA LYS A 88 -3.92 -4.85 6.52
C LYS A 88 -4.17 -5.94 7.56
N GLY A 89 -3.18 -6.23 8.35
CA GLY A 89 -3.27 -7.15 9.48
C GLY A 89 -2.71 -6.49 10.74
N ALA A 90 -3.42 -6.57 11.86
CA ALA A 90 -2.98 -6.00 13.12
C ALA A 90 -3.27 -6.92 14.30
N PHE A 91 -2.25 -7.10 15.14
CA PHE A 91 -2.35 -7.64 16.50
C PHE A 91 -1.30 -6.92 17.35
N LEU A 92 -1.70 -5.83 18.04
CA LEU A 92 -0.84 -4.89 18.77
C LEU A 92 0.06 -4.04 17.85
N VAL A 93 0.72 -4.64 16.86
CA VAL A 93 1.45 -3.97 15.77
C VAL A 93 0.80 -4.41 14.48
N GLY A 94 0.42 -3.45 13.63
CA GLY A 94 -0.15 -3.71 12.32
C GLY A 94 0.92 -3.68 11.23
N ALA A 95 0.72 -4.49 10.21
CA ALA A 95 1.45 -4.40 8.96
C ALA A 95 0.47 -4.29 7.80
N GLU A 96 0.85 -3.52 6.78
CA GLU A 96 0.11 -3.45 5.54
C GLU A 96 1.02 -3.73 4.35
N TYR A 97 0.46 -4.44 3.38
CA TYR A 97 1.15 -4.85 2.18
C TYR A 97 0.19 -4.93 1.01
N GLY A 98 0.60 -4.35 -0.10
CA GLY A 98 -0.15 -4.41 -1.36
C GLY A 98 0.75 -4.33 -2.57
N GLN A 99 0.26 -4.85 -3.68
CA GLN A 99 0.90 -4.77 -4.98
C GLN A 99 -0.08 -4.15 -5.97
N GLY A 100 0.45 -3.34 -6.87
CA GLY A 100 -0.39 -2.63 -7.82
C GLY A 100 0.37 -2.18 -9.04
N VAL A 101 -0.25 -1.29 -9.78
CA VAL A 101 0.29 -0.73 -11.02
C VAL A 101 0.18 0.79 -11.02
N VAL A 102 1.11 1.44 -11.72
CA VAL A 102 1.12 2.90 -11.96
C VAL A 102 1.15 3.16 -13.45
N SER A 103 0.36 4.14 -13.90
CA SER A 103 0.44 4.72 -15.22
C SER A 103 0.54 6.24 -15.09
N CYS A 104 1.31 6.88 -15.95
CA CYS A 104 1.53 8.32 -15.93
C CYS A 104 1.11 8.97 -17.24
N ARG A 105 0.75 10.26 -17.16
CA ARG A 105 0.40 11.07 -18.31
C ARG A 105 1.63 11.30 -19.19
N THR A 106 1.47 11.15 -20.48
CA THR A 106 2.50 11.36 -21.50
C THR A 106 2.03 12.42 -22.52
N GLY A 107 2.90 12.83 -23.41
CA GLY A 107 2.52 13.72 -24.51
C GLY A 107 1.43 13.17 -25.46
N HIS A 108 1.19 11.86 -25.43
CA HIS A 108 0.27 11.15 -26.33
C HIS A 108 -0.84 10.40 -25.61
N GLY A 109 -1.04 10.65 -24.30
CA GLY A 109 -2.06 10.00 -23.48
C GLY A 109 -1.49 9.46 -22.18
N TRP A 110 -1.70 8.19 -21.88
CA TRP A 110 -1.23 7.53 -20.67
C TRP A 110 -0.24 6.42 -20.98
N SER A 111 0.76 6.27 -20.14
CA SER A 111 1.83 5.28 -20.31
C SER A 111 1.33 3.85 -20.13
N ALA A 112 2.11 2.91 -20.60
CA ALA A 112 2.01 1.53 -20.18
C ALA A 112 2.22 1.41 -18.66
N PRO A 113 1.60 0.42 -17.96
CA PRO A 113 1.71 0.28 -16.52
C PRO A 113 3.07 -0.26 -16.08
N VAL A 114 3.55 0.19 -14.93
CA VAL A 114 4.65 -0.42 -14.18
C VAL A 114 4.11 -1.03 -12.89
N PHE A 115 4.77 -2.07 -12.38
CA PHE A 115 4.36 -2.72 -11.14
C PHE A 115 5.05 -2.11 -9.93
N ILE A 116 4.28 -1.92 -8.86
CA ILE A 116 4.74 -1.35 -7.58
C ILE A 116 4.34 -2.23 -6.42
N ARG A 117 5.05 -2.07 -5.29
CA ARG A 117 4.73 -2.63 -3.98
C ARG A 117 4.56 -1.50 -2.98
N LEU A 118 3.56 -1.60 -2.13
CA LEU A 118 3.39 -0.76 -0.96
C LEU A 118 3.54 -1.63 0.27
N ALA A 119 4.33 -1.18 1.22
CA ALA A 119 4.50 -1.82 2.51
C ALA A 119 4.58 -0.76 3.61
N GLY A 120 3.89 -1.01 4.70
CA GLY A 120 3.85 -0.12 5.83
C GLY A 120 3.64 -0.84 7.15
N GLY A 121 3.77 -0.08 8.23
CA GLY A 121 3.50 -0.53 9.57
C GLY A 121 2.55 0.45 10.26
N SER A 122 1.54 -0.06 10.94
CA SER A 122 0.63 0.73 11.76
C SER A 122 0.69 0.27 13.20
N PHE A 123 0.60 1.22 14.13
CA PHE A 123 0.41 0.94 15.55
C PHE A 123 -1.06 1.16 15.89
N GLY A 124 -1.75 0.14 16.40
CA GLY A 124 -3.14 0.29 16.80
C GLY A 124 -3.74 -0.99 17.38
N PHE A 125 -4.69 -0.83 18.30
CA PHE A 125 -5.44 -1.93 18.92
C PHE A 125 -6.56 -2.45 17.99
N GLN A 126 -6.24 -2.77 16.74
CA GLN A 126 -7.22 -3.41 15.87
C GLN A 126 -6.84 -4.87 15.68
N ILE A 127 -7.73 -5.76 16.11
CA ILE A 127 -7.61 -7.20 15.85
C ILE A 127 -8.43 -7.49 14.58
N GLY A 128 -7.76 -7.91 13.51
CA GLY A 128 -8.45 -8.32 12.30
C GLY A 128 -7.61 -8.15 11.04
N GLY A 129 -8.03 -8.83 9.97
CA GLY A 129 -7.53 -8.66 8.61
C GLY A 129 -8.55 -7.87 7.78
N GLN A 130 -8.10 -6.87 7.06
CA GLN A 130 -8.92 -6.09 6.13
C GLN A 130 -8.23 -6.02 4.77
N ALA A 131 -9.01 -6.14 3.71
CA ALA A 131 -8.57 -5.84 2.36
C ALA A 131 -9.25 -4.55 1.89
N THR A 132 -8.47 -3.63 1.34
CA THR A 132 -8.93 -2.32 0.91
C THR A 132 -8.27 -2.00 -0.43
N ASP A 133 -9.04 -1.53 -1.41
CA ASP A 133 -8.47 -1.03 -2.64
C ASP A 133 -7.92 0.38 -2.40
N LEU A 134 -6.77 0.67 -2.98
CA LEU A 134 -6.08 1.94 -2.82
C LEU A 134 -5.83 2.58 -4.18
N VAL A 135 -6.08 3.90 -4.26
CA VAL A 135 -5.71 4.71 -5.41
C VAL A 135 -4.81 5.85 -4.96
N LEU A 136 -3.69 5.99 -5.63
CA LEU A 136 -2.71 7.05 -5.48
C LEU A 136 -2.80 7.98 -6.68
N VAL A 137 -2.95 9.28 -6.47
CA VAL A 137 -3.00 10.28 -7.54
C VAL A 137 -1.87 11.29 -7.32
N ALA A 138 -0.88 11.28 -8.19
CA ALA A 138 0.13 12.34 -8.24
C ALA A 138 -0.48 13.55 -8.95
N VAL A 139 -0.44 14.73 -8.30
CA VAL A 139 -1.12 15.94 -8.79
C VAL A 139 -0.17 17.03 -9.29
N ASN A 140 1.13 16.77 -9.24
CA ASN A 140 2.16 17.69 -9.71
C ASN A 140 3.43 16.93 -10.17
N ASP A 141 4.40 17.68 -10.71
CA ASP A 141 5.65 17.13 -11.20
C ASP A 141 6.51 16.50 -10.08
N HIS A 142 6.43 16.98 -8.85
CA HIS A 142 7.14 16.39 -7.71
C HIS A 142 6.61 14.98 -7.43
N GLY A 143 5.30 14.80 -7.32
CA GLY A 143 4.68 13.48 -7.15
C GLY A 143 5.02 12.52 -8.30
N PHE A 144 5.12 13.01 -9.54
CA PHE A 144 5.60 12.22 -10.66
C PHE A 144 7.08 11.81 -10.47
N GLN A 145 7.95 12.75 -10.07
CA GLN A 145 9.36 12.44 -9.84
C GLN A 145 9.57 11.44 -8.70
N ASP A 146 8.73 11.49 -7.67
CA ASP A 146 8.79 10.54 -6.56
C ASP A 146 8.44 9.12 -7.01
N LEU A 147 7.43 8.96 -7.85
CA LEU A 147 7.10 7.67 -8.45
C LEU A 147 8.20 7.10 -9.35
N LEU A 148 9.07 7.96 -9.89
CA LEU A 148 10.24 7.53 -10.66
C LEU A 148 11.42 7.06 -9.79
N LYS A 149 11.41 7.31 -8.48
CA LYS A 149 12.41 6.78 -7.55
C LYS A 149 12.22 5.28 -7.38
N SER A 150 13.29 4.55 -7.14
CA SER A 150 13.22 3.10 -6.91
C SER A 150 12.43 2.76 -5.66
N LYS A 151 12.43 3.66 -4.69
CA LYS A 151 11.72 3.58 -3.41
C LYS A 151 11.51 4.98 -2.85
N PHE A 152 10.33 5.25 -2.28
CA PHE A 152 10.06 6.48 -1.54
C PHE A 152 9.12 6.21 -0.37
N LYS A 153 9.23 7.03 0.69
CA LYS A 153 8.40 6.96 1.88
C LYS A 153 7.33 8.06 1.82
N ILE A 154 6.08 7.66 1.93
CA ILE A 154 4.94 8.57 1.97
C ILE A 154 5.00 9.39 3.27
N GLY A 155 4.83 10.71 3.16
CA GLY A 155 4.93 11.65 4.28
C GLY A 155 6.36 12.00 4.71
N GLY A 156 7.38 11.28 4.19
CA GLY A 156 8.79 11.57 4.40
C GLY A 156 9.44 12.12 3.15
N ASP A 157 9.47 11.32 2.07
CA ASP A 157 10.09 11.69 0.81
C ASP A 157 9.09 12.36 -0.16
N ALA A 158 7.80 12.00 -0.06
CA ALA A 158 6.70 12.57 -0.83
C ALA A 158 5.62 13.08 0.11
N ALA A 159 5.23 14.33 -0.04
CA ALA A 159 4.13 14.91 0.71
C ALA A 159 2.80 14.30 0.23
N ALA A 160 2.16 13.52 1.08
CA ALA A 160 0.90 12.88 0.76
C ALA A 160 -0.20 13.33 1.71
N ALA A 161 -1.42 13.36 1.18
CA ALA A 161 -2.60 13.70 1.94
C ALA A 161 -3.77 12.80 1.56
N ALA A 162 -4.66 12.57 2.52
CA ALA A 162 -5.96 11.96 2.26
C ALA A 162 -6.73 12.79 1.23
N GLY A 163 -7.10 12.19 0.11
CA GLY A 163 -7.75 12.91 -0.98
C GLY A 163 -9.15 13.38 -0.61
N PRO A 164 -9.59 14.58 -1.06
CA PRO A 164 -10.95 15.05 -0.87
C PRO A 164 -11.94 14.22 -1.70
N ILE A 165 -13.16 14.06 -1.19
CA ILE A 165 -14.22 13.27 -1.82
C ILE A 165 -15.43 14.17 -2.07
N GLY A 166 -16.16 13.92 -3.19
CA GLY A 166 -17.41 14.57 -3.53
C GLY A 166 -17.25 15.80 -4.42
N ARG A 167 -18.39 16.33 -4.87
CA ARG A 167 -18.45 17.42 -5.86
C ARG A 167 -18.02 18.80 -5.31
N ASN A 168 -18.02 18.99 -4.00
CA ASN A 168 -17.70 20.27 -3.38
C ASN A 168 -16.20 20.40 -3.11
N SER A 169 -15.48 20.79 -4.13
CA SER A 169 -14.02 20.93 -4.13
C SER A 169 -13.50 22.23 -3.48
N GLN A 170 -14.33 23.01 -2.79
CA GLN A 170 -13.85 24.25 -2.13
C GLN A 170 -12.84 23.98 -1.01
N ALA A 171 -12.92 22.83 -0.34
CA ALA A 171 -11.86 22.36 0.56
C ALA A 171 -10.57 21.95 -0.17
N ALA A 172 -10.62 21.77 -1.50
CA ALA A 172 -9.48 21.34 -2.31
C ALA A 172 -8.46 22.45 -2.59
N THR A 173 -8.75 23.70 -2.27
CA THR A 173 -7.86 24.83 -2.58
C THR A 173 -6.65 24.85 -1.65
N ASP A 174 -6.83 24.50 -0.37
CA ASP A 174 -5.74 24.48 0.61
C ASP A 174 -4.81 23.26 0.42
N TRP A 175 -5.33 22.17 -0.13
CA TRP A 175 -4.57 20.94 -0.42
C TRP A 175 -3.62 21.08 -1.61
N LYS A 176 -3.94 21.96 -2.55
CA LYS A 176 -3.14 22.22 -3.76
C LYS A 176 -1.73 22.73 -3.47
N MET A 177 -1.50 23.28 -2.29
CA MET A 177 -0.25 23.99 -2.02
C MET A 177 0.85 23.12 -1.41
N SER A 178 0.54 21.91 -0.93
CA SER A 178 1.52 21.09 -0.22
C SER A 178 1.51 19.58 -0.52
N ALA A 179 0.43 19.03 -1.07
CA ALA A 179 0.37 17.61 -1.36
C ALA A 179 0.89 17.29 -2.77
N GLU A 180 1.77 16.31 -2.86
CA GLU A 180 2.33 15.76 -4.10
C GLU A 180 1.55 14.52 -4.54
N LEU A 181 1.08 13.75 -3.55
CA LEU A 181 0.26 12.56 -3.72
C LEU A 181 -1.05 12.71 -2.94
N LEU A 182 -2.16 12.40 -3.59
CA LEU A 182 -3.47 12.23 -2.95
C LEU A 182 -3.81 10.74 -2.89
N THR A 183 -4.31 10.32 -1.74
CA THR A 183 -4.55 8.91 -1.43
C THR A 183 -6.03 8.66 -1.17
N TYR A 184 -6.57 7.63 -1.81
CA TYR A 184 -7.96 7.23 -1.72
C TYR A 184 -8.05 5.75 -1.45
N SER A 185 -8.94 5.34 -0.54
CA SER A 185 -9.23 3.94 -0.28
C SER A 185 -10.67 3.61 -0.59
N ARG A 186 -10.91 2.37 -0.97
CA ARG A 186 -12.23 1.79 -1.11
C ARG A 186 -12.34 0.54 -0.24
N SER A 187 -13.31 0.54 0.65
CA SER A 187 -13.65 -0.63 1.46
C SER A 187 -15.16 -0.81 1.48
N LYS A 188 -15.65 -2.01 1.16
CA LYS A 188 -17.09 -2.35 1.13
C LYS A 188 -17.95 -1.38 0.29
N GLY A 189 -17.40 -0.91 -0.84
CA GLY A 189 -18.14 -0.01 -1.76
C GLY A 189 -18.13 1.47 -1.37
N LEU A 190 -17.52 1.83 -0.24
CA LEU A 190 -17.38 3.22 0.21
C LEU A 190 -15.98 3.73 -0.07
N PHE A 191 -15.88 4.95 -0.58
CA PHE A 191 -14.60 5.66 -0.77
C PHE A 191 -14.34 6.60 0.39
N ALA A 192 -13.07 6.68 0.78
CA ALA A 192 -12.57 7.62 1.77
C ALA A 192 -11.15 8.05 1.41
N GLY A 193 -10.78 9.29 1.74
CA GLY A 193 -9.38 9.64 1.83
C GLY A 193 -8.72 8.83 2.95
N ILE A 194 -7.51 8.37 2.74
CA ILE A 194 -6.75 7.57 3.71
C ILE A 194 -5.39 8.20 3.94
N ASP A 195 -4.93 8.17 5.18
CA ASP A 195 -3.55 8.56 5.50
C ASP A 195 -2.63 7.33 5.41
N LEU A 196 -1.59 7.45 4.62
CA LEU A 196 -0.56 6.44 4.40
C LEU A 196 0.82 6.93 4.87
N ASN A 197 0.86 7.94 5.74
CA ASN A 197 2.13 8.45 6.25
C ASN A 197 2.94 7.36 6.94
N GLY A 198 4.18 7.21 6.49
CA GLY A 198 5.09 6.17 6.98
C GLY A 198 5.18 4.94 6.07
N ASP A 199 4.23 4.75 5.16
CA ASP A 199 4.29 3.67 4.19
C ASP A 199 5.35 3.92 3.13
N THR A 200 5.85 2.83 2.59
CA THR A 200 6.87 2.86 1.55
C THR A 200 6.32 2.29 0.26
N VAL A 201 6.41 3.06 -0.81
CA VAL A 201 6.18 2.59 -2.18
C VAL A 201 7.52 2.26 -2.82
N SER A 202 7.62 1.12 -3.45
CA SER A 202 8.81 0.66 -4.16
C SER A 202 8.48 0.11 -5.54
N GLN A 203 9.40 0.29 -6.48
CA GLN A 203 9.32 -0.34 -7.79
C GLN A 203 9.40 -1.86 -7.65
N ASN A 204 8.55 -2.55 -8.39
CA ASN A 204 8.62 -4.01 -8.54
C ASN A 204 9.22 -4.34 -9.90
N THR A 205 10.54 -4.27 -9.96
CA THR A 205 11.30 -4.48 -11.20
C THR A 205 11.10 -5.89 -11.74
N GLU A 206 11.11 -6.89 -10.86
CA GLU A 206 10.94 -8.30 -11.22
C GLU A 206 9.60 -8.56 -11.92
N ASP A 207 8.49 -8.10 -11.31
CA ASP A 207 7.16 -8.26 -11.90
C ASP A 207 7.03 -7.44 -13.20
N THR A 208 7.66 -6.27 -13.27
CA THR A 208 7.65 -5.44 -14.50
C THR A 208 8.40 -6.16 -15.63
N GLU A 209 9.60 -6.65 -15.39
CA GLU A 209 10.37 -7.39 -16.39
C GLU A 209 9.66 -8.67 -16.82
N LEU A 210 9.07 -9.40 -15.89
CA LEU A 210 8.29 -10.63 -16.18
C LEU A 210 7.07 -10.30 -17.07
N TYR A 211 6.36 -9.22 -16.78
CA TYR A 211 5.17 -8.82 -17.55
C TYR A 211 5.51 -8.43 -18.98
N TYR A 212 6.57 -7.65 -19.16
CA TYR A 212 7.03 -7.19 -20.48
C TYR A 212 7.83 -8.26 -21.25
N GLY A 213 8.35 -9.27 -20.56
CA GLY A 213 9.23 -10.30 -21.15
C GLY A 213 10.64 -9.80 -21.47
N GLN A 214 10.96 -8.57 -21.06
CA GLN A 214 12.28 -7.95 -21.21
C GLN A 214 12.45 -6.81 -20.18
N ALA A 215 13.70 -6.48 -19.89
CA ALA A 215 14.02 -5.39 -18.99
C ALA A 215 13.72 -4.02 -19.63
N HIS A 216 12.88 -3.26 -18.98
CA HIS A 216 12.63 -1.85 -19.28
C HIS A 216 12.80 -1.01 -18.02
N GLY A 217 13.44 0.13 -18.13
CA GLY A 217 13.52 1.09 -17.04
C GLY A 217 12.15 1.68 -16.73
N PHE A 218 11.78 1.79 -15.45
CA PHE A 218 10.51 2.42 -15.01
C PHE A 218 10.30 3.79 -15.65
N ARG A 219 11.35 4.62 -15.67
CA ARG A 219 11.31 5.95 -16.27
C ARG A 219 10.93 5.91 -17.76
N SER A 220 11.48 4.97 -18.52
CA SER A 220 11.19 4.80 -19.94
C SER A 220 9.73 4.39 -20.17
N ILE A 221 9.24 3.43 -19.37
CA ILE A 221 7.84 3.00 -19.46
C ILE A 221 6.90 4.17 -19.12
N LEU A 222 7.12 4.84 -17.99
CA LEU A 222 6.22 5.89 -17.49
C LEU A 222 6.25 7.18 -18.33
N ARG A 223 7.32 7.41 -19.11
CA ARG A 223 7.38 8.51 -20.09
C ARG A 223 6.72 8.19 -21.41
N GLY A 224 6.32 6.93 -21.63
CA GLY A 224 5.65 6.49 -22.84
C GLY A 224 6.58 6.04 -23.98
N ASP A 225 7.88 5.78 -23.66
CA ASP A 225 8.84 5.29 -24.65
C ASP A 225 8.63 3.81 -24.97
N VAL A 226 7.81 3.11 -24.18
CA VAL A 226 7.50 1.69 -24.33
C VAL A 226 6.03 1.52 -24.71
N ALA A 227 5.79 0.69 -25.74
CA ALA A 227 4.43 0.41 -26.19
C ALA A 227 3.59 -0.28 -25.11
N VAL A 228 2.30 0.04 -25.06
CA VAL A 228 1.35 -0.59 -24.13
C VAL A 228 1.14 -2.05 -24.54
N PRO A 229 1.44 -3.04 -23.67
CA PRO A 229 1.13 -4.43 -23.94
C PRO A 229 -0.37 -4.65 -24.20
N ALA A 230 -0.72 -5.58 -25.08
CA ALA A 230 -2.12 -5.83 -25.45
C ALA A 230 -3.03 -6.07 -24.23
N GLY A 231 -2.56 -6.83 -23.22
CA GLY A 231 -3.28 -7.08 -21.98
C GLY A 231 -3.49 -5.83 -21.11
N ALA A 232 -2.64 -4.82 -21.21
CA ALA A 232 -2.77 -3.58 -20.45
C ALA A 232 -3.63 -2.50 -21.14
N VAL A 233 -3.97 -2.66 -22.41
CA VAL A 233 -4.75 -1.67 -23.16
C VAL A 233 -6.10 -1.35 -22.49
N PRO A 234 -6.88 -2.32 -21.94
CA PRO A 234 -8.12 -2.03 -21.24
C PRO A 234 -7.91 -1.13 -20.01
N PHE A 235 -6.90 -1.39 -19.20
CA PHE A 235 -6.54 -0.57 -18.04
C PHE A 235 -6.19 0.85 -18.45
N VAL A 236 -5.29 1.03 -19.41
CA VAL A 236 -4.86 2.35 -19.90
C VAL A 236 -6.04 3.14 -20.50
N ARG A 237 -6.98 2.48 -21.17
CA ARG A 237 -8.22 3.11 -21.65
C ARG A 237 -9.10 3.58 -20.50
N SER A 238 -9.24 2.80 -19.43
CA SER A 238 -10.03 3.19 -18.26
C SER A 238 -9.38 4.39 -17.56
N VAL A 239 -8.04 4.41 -17.43
CA VAL A 239 -7.32 5.59 -16.95
C VAL A 239 -7.59 6.80 -17.85
N ALA A 240 -7.42 6.66 -19.16
CA ALA A 240 -7.64 7.74 -20.11
C ALA A 240 -9.08 8.28 -20.04
N LYS A 241 -10.08 7.41 -19.97
CA LYS A 241 -11.50 7.78 -19.87
C LYS A 241 -11.76 8.58 -18.59
N ALA A 242 -11.21 8.13 -17.46
CA ALA A 242 -11.33 8.79 -16.17
C ALA A 242 -10.88 10.25 -16.22
N PHE A 243 -9.71 10.44 -16.81
CA PHE A 243 -8.98 11.71 -16.77
C PHE A 243 -9.24 12.63 -17.97
N VAL A 244 -9.88 12.13 -19.03
CA VAL A 244 -10.35 12.93 -20.19
C VAL A 244 -11.80 13.38 -20.01
N SER A 245 -12.65 12.56 -19.40
CA SER A 245 -14.05 12.96 -19.13
C SER A 245 -14.14 14.21 -18.24
N ALA A 246 -13.11 14.48 -17.43
CA ALA A 246 -13.01 15.70 -16.65
C ALA A 246 -12.89 16.96 -17.52
N LYS A 247 -12.18 16.90 -18.66
CA LYS A 247 -12.03 18.04 -19.59
C LYS A 247 -13.26 18.32 -20.45
N ALA A 248 -14.11 17.34 -20.68
CA ALA A 248 -15.27 17.47 -21.56
C ALA A 248 -16.51 18.11 -20.89
N ASN A 249 -16.49 18.24 -19.56
CA ASN A 249 -17.61 18.76 -18.76
C ASN A 249 -17.39 20.21 -18.25
N ASN A 250 -16.35 20.87 -18.71
CA ASN A 250 -16.12 22.32 -18.56
C ASN A 250 -16.36 23.02 -19.89
#